data_46e4c2c7ec8d1117ca3895b663347ee8
#
_entry.id   46e4c2c7ec8d1117ca3895b663347ee8
#
_cell.length_a   1.000
_cell.length_b   1.000
_cell.length_c   1.000
_cell.angle_alpha   90.00
_cell.angle_beta   90.00
_cell.angle_gamma   90.00
#
_symmetry.space_group_name_H-M   'P 1'
#
loop_
_entity.id
_entity.type
_entity.pdbx_description
1 polymer ?
#
loop_
_entity_poly.entity_id
_entity_poly.type
_entity_poly.pdbx_seq_one_letter_code
_entity_poly.pdbx_strand_id
1 'polypeptide(L)'
;MITTHPKTGFPIADSTKDPLEGTAVAITDLETSYQQMVISASGWRKVFAASNDEEDNGANISKADAYIVAIATEAFYRERKPHSVILAMDSRPTGPAIADIVCRILISHNVDVKHLFIAAAPEIMAYSYYHNESDFFYITASHNPIGHNGFKFGKAGGVAKAEEATKVIASFRTLLADPDIPLLVQELSASVATDIYDAILENCGTEKETAEIAYERLVLDIATNSEDEAIFGGMIAELRGDIAHNPIGIVGELNGSARSLSIDKEFLEGLGIATRFLNDRPRSIVHAIVPEGENLQMCRRALEEAHKENSSFMLGYVPDNDGDRGNIVYYDELEDKAKILGAQQLFALVARIELALSKKDNTAQAIVVNGPTSLMIDTLATELGVTVFRAEVGEANVVSLAEQVRKDGYTVRILGEGSNGGNITHPGKVRDPLNTLVSLIKLLSSPERFRAITGKQVHASEKPSIAKAIATLPARTITGGFSKDAVMNISTHDHGKLKMAYEKLFVIDYAERSDELEKRFGISGWREEQTEGIHQRTGLGPAYRSAPMRGGLKIIFSDKLGTDTDFIWMRGSGTEPVYRVMADAWGDDQERHDYLLTWQRDLVRRADLEAVSEK
;
A
#
# COMPACT_ATOMS: atom_id res chain seq x y z
N MET A 1 -9.86 25.13 25.58
CA MET A 1 -9.55 23.96 26.47
C MET A 1 -9.10 22.82 25.57
N ILE A 2 -8.08 22.04 25.97
CA ILE A 2 -7.63 20.92 25.13
C ILE A 2 -8.72 19.84 25.08
N THR A 3 -9.22 19.54 23.89
CA THR A 3 -10.12 18.42 23.66
C THR A 3 -9.32 17.14 23.53
N THR A 4 -9.73 16.08 24.21
CA THR A 4 -9.05 14.79 24.20
C THR A 4 -9.95 13.69 23.64
N HIS A 5 -9.35 12.74 22.94
CA HIS A 5 -10.08 11.59 22.39
C HIS A 5 -10.55 10.65 23.52
N PRO A 6 -11.85 10.28 23.58
CA PRO A 6 -12.42 9.60 24.73
C PRO A 6 -11.84 8.21 24.99
N LYS A 7 -11.52 7.44 23.93
CA LYS A 7 -10.97 6.08 24.06
C LYS A 7 -9.47 6.07 24.43
N THR A 8 -8.68 7.08 24.01
CA THR A 8 -7.21 7.07 24.15
C THR A 8 -6.68 8.06 25.18
N GLY A 9 -7.43 9.12 25.49
CA GLY A 9 -6.98 10.25 26.29
C GLY A 9 -5.97 11.16 25.57
N PHE A 10 -5.65 10.90 24.30
CA PHE A 10 -4.72 11.74 23.54
C PHE A 10 -5.34 13.09 23.21
N PRO A 11 -4.56 14.18 23.21
CA PRO A 11 -5.04 15.48 22.78
C PRO A 11 -5.38 15.44 21.28
N ILE A 12 -6.54 16.00 20.93
CA ILE A 12 -6.94 16.23 19.54
C ILE A 12 -6.48 17.62 19.13
N ALA A 13 -6.98 18.68 19.78
CA ALA A 13 -6.59 20.08 19.55
C ALA A 13 -6.98 20.97 20.73
N ASP A 14 -6.49 22.21 20.72
CA ASP A 14 -6.94 23.32 21.59
C ASP A 14 -7.49 24.43 20.69
N SER A 15 -8.82 24.53 20.58
CA SER A 15 -9.50 25.50 19.72
C SER A 15 -9.17 26.95 20.06
N THR A 16 -8.72 27.22 21.31
CA THR A 16 -8.38 28.56 21.80
C THR A 16 -6.96 29.00 21.45
N LYS A 17 -6.13 28.10 20.87
CA LYS A 17 -4.74 28.40 20.49
C LYS A 17 -4.57 28.27 18.99
N ASP A 18 -4.22 29.36 18.34
CA ASP A 18 -3.90 29.34 16.92
C ASP A 18 -2.43 28.93 16.72
N PRO A 19 -2.13 27.81 16.03
CA PRO A 19 -0.76 27.36 15.77
C PRO A 19 0.05 28.32 14.88
N LEU A 20 -0.61 29.22 14.13
CA LEU A 20 0.03 30.23 13.29
C LEU A 20 0.17 31.60 13.98
N GLU A 21 -0.29 31.77 15.22
CA GLU A 21 -0.24 33.03 15.96
C GLU A 21 1.19 33.60 16.08
N GLY A 22 1.29 34.93 16.10
CA GLY A 22 2.53 35.67 16.29
C GLY A 22 3.14 36.17 14.96
N THR A 23 4.47 36.35 14.91
CA THR A 23 5.13 36.86 13.70
C THR A 23 5.08 35.83 12.59
N ALA A 24 4.65 36.22 11.39
CA ALA A 24 4.64 35.36 10.22
C ALA A 24 6.06 34.86 9.87
N VAL A 25 6.13 33.67 9.30
CA VAL A 25 7.39 33.01 8.92
C VAL A 25 7.96 33.68 7.67
N ALA A 26 9.28 33.83 7.60
CA ALA A 26 9.96 34.37 6.43
C ALA A 26 9.86 33.39 5.23
N ILE A 27 9.78 33.91 4.01
CA ILE A 27 9.72 33.11 2.78
C ILE A 27 10.93 32.16 2.67
N THR A 28 12.13 32.60 3.08
CA THR A 28 13.34 31.76 3.08
C THR A 28 13.22 30.51 3.95
N ASP A 29 12.49 30.60 5.07
CA ASP A 29 12.26 29.45 5.97
C ASP A 29 11.25 28.48 5.34
N LEU A 30 10.24 29.00 4.63
CA LEU A 30 9.30 28.19 3.85
C LEU A 30 10.00 27.46 2.70
N GLU A 31 10.86 28.15 1.95
CA GLU A 31 11.66 27.54 0.89
C GLU A 31 12.55 26.41 1.43
N THR A 32 13.20 26.64 2.56
CA THR A 32 14.03 25.62 3.22
C THR A 32 13.21 24.41 3.63
N SER A 33 12.04 24.60 4.24
CA SER A 33 11.15 23.50 4.61
C SER A 33 10.61 22.77 3.37
N TYR A 34 10.21 23.51 2.32
CA TYR A 34 9.73 22.95 1.07
C TYR A 34 10.77 22.08 0.36
N GLN A 35 12.04 22.48 0.34
CA GLN A 35 13.13 21.71 -0.29
C GLN A 35 13.34 20.33 0.34
N GLN A 36 12.91 20.13 1.59
CA GLN A 36 12.95 18.86 2.28
C GLN A 36 11.76 17.94 1.96
N MET A 37 10.76 18.45 1.24
CA MET A 37 9.55 17.69 0.93
C MET A 37 9.75 16.78 -0.29
N VAL A 38 9.30 15.55 -0.14
CA VAL A 38 9.07 14.62 -1.25
C VAL A 38 7.61 14.76 -1.67
N ILE A 39 7.38 15.31 -2.86
CA ILE A 39 6.03 15.57 -3.38
C ILE A 39 5.78 14.72 -4.61
N SER A 40 4.77 13.85 -4.53
CA SER A 40 4.35 12.99 -5.62
C SER A 40 2.84 12.86 -5.68
N ALA A 41 2.32 12.30 -6.76
CA ALA A 41 0.89 12.01 -6.89
C ALA A 41 0.39 10.97 -5.86
N SER A 42 1.27 10.13 -5.31
CA SER A 42 0.94 9.12 -4.31
C SER A 42 0.99 9.61 -2.86
N GLY A 43 1.32 10.88 -2.65
CA GLY A 43 1.40 11.53 -1.34
C GLY A 43 2.60 12.46 -1.20
N TRP A 44 2.53 13.36 -0.24
CA TRP A 44 3.54 14.34 0.11
C TRP A 44 4.15 13.94 1.45
N ARG A 45 5.46 14.03 1.62
CA ARG A 45 6.14 13.55 2.84
C ARG A 45 7.37 14.38 3.17
N LYS A 46 7.64 14.54 4.46
CA LYS A 46 8.91 15.03 5.00
C LYS A 46 9.06 14.60 6.46
N VAL A 47 10.21 14.86 7.08
CA VAL A 47 10.36 14.82 8.54
C VAL A 47 9.65 16.06 9.11
N PHE A 48 8.50 15.86 9.77
CA PHE A 48 7.73 16.91 10.42
C PHE A 48 8.07 17.10 11.90
N ALA A 49 8.76 16.14 12.51
CA ALA A 49 9.25 16.30 13.88
C ALA A 49 10.12 17.56 14.00
N ALA A 50 9.86 18.39 15.03
CA ALA A 50 10.51 19.70 15.19
C ALA A 50 12.04 19.64 15.29
N SER A 51 12.61 18.49 15.73
CA SER A 51 14.03 18.20 15.75
C SER A 51 14.66 17.95 14.37
N ASN A 52 13.82 17.74 13.34
CA ASN A 52 14.22 17.24 12.02
C ASN A 52 14.92 15.86 12.05
N ASP A 53 14.70 15.07 13.11
CA ASP A 53 15.16 13.70 13.22
C ASP A 53 14.03 12.73 12.80
N GLU A 54 14.34 11.82 11.87
CA GLU A 54 13.35 10.87 11.34
C GLU A 54 12.88 9.84 12.38
N GLU A 55 13.65 9.62 13.45
CA GLU A 55 13.31 8.72 14.55
C GLU A 55 12.68 9.44 15.76
N ASP A 56 12.51 10.78 15.70
CA ASP A 56 11.89 11.54 16.77
C ASP A 56 10.38 11.27 16.86
N ASN A 57 9.93 10.83 18.02
CA ASN A 57 8.53 10.58 18.36
C ASN A 57 7.84 11.77 19.06
N GLY A 58 8.40 12.96 19.00
CA GLY A 58 7.82 14.20 19.52
C GLY A 58 6.57 14.63 18.76
N ALA A 59 5.64 15.29 19.47
CA ALA A 59 4.37 15.73 18.90
C ALA A 59 4.45 17.10 18.21
N ASN A 60 5.54 17.83 18.41
CA ASN A 60 5.69 19.21 17.91
C ASN A 60 6.20 19.22 16.47
N ILE A 61 5.70 20.17 15.69
CA ILE A 61 6.23 20.54 14.37
C ILE A 61 6.90 21.91 14.41
N SER A 62 7.77 22.22 13.46
CA SER A 62 8.36 23.54 13.36
C SER A 62 7.33 24.57 12.90
N LYS A 63 7.59 25.86 13.20
CA LYS A 63 6.70 26.93 12.75
C LYS A 63 6.66 27.04 11.22
N ALA A 64 7.79 26.84 10.53
CA ALA A 64 7.83 26.82 9.07
C ALA A 64 6.97 25.67 8.52
N ASP A 65 7.02 24.48 9.14
CA ASP A 65 6.19 23.35 8.75
C ASP A 65 4.70 23.61 8.98
N ALA A 66 4.34 24.32 10.04
CA ALA A 66 2.96 24.73 10.28
C ALA A 66 2.41 25.58 9.11
N TYR A 67 3.19 26.52 8.61
CA TYR A 67 2.82 27.32 7.44
C TYR A 67 2.80 26.49 6.15
N ILE A 68 3.73 25.56 5.95
CA ILE A 68 3.71 24.61 4.82
C ILE A 68 2.40 23.80 4.81
N VAL A 69 1.95 23.32 5.97
CA VAL A 69 0.66 22.61 6.10
C VAL A 69 -0.50 23.53 5.72
N ALA A 70 -0.52 24.76 6.21
CA ALA A 70 -1.57 25.72 5.90
C ALA A 70 -1.63 26.05 4.41
N ILE A 71 -0.49 26.30 3.77
CA ILE A 71 -0.40 26.58 2.33
C ILE A 71 -0.79 25.36 1.49
N ALA A 72 -0.40 24.15 1.92
CA ALA A 72 -0.80 22.92 1.25
C ALA A 72 -2.31 22.70 1.32
N THR A 73 -2.92 23.00 2.47
CA THR A 73 -4.37 22.91 2.65
C THR A 73 -5.11 23.96 1.82
N GLU A 74 -4.59 25.18 1.77
CA GLU A 74 -5.12 26.25 0.91
C GLU A 74 -5.05 25.85 -0.58
N ALA A 75 -3.93 25.27 -1.03
CA ALA A 75 -3.81 24.76 -2.39
C ALA A 75 -4.83 23.65 -2.69
N PHE A 76 -5.00 22.71 -1.77
CA PHE A 76 -6.02 21.67 -1.86
C PHE A 76 -7.43 22.29 -1.98
N TYR A 77 -7.77 23.24 -1.12
CA TYR A 77 -9.07 23.91 -1.17
C TYR A 77 -9.29 24.64 -2.50
N ARG A 78 -8.32 25.42 -2.99
CA ARG A 78 -8.45 26.17 -4.25
C ARG A 78 -8.72 25.27 -5.46
N GLU A 79 -8.05 24.13 -5.52
CA GLU A 79 -8.19 23.21 -6.64
C GLU A 79 -9.43 22.31 -6.55
N ARG A 80 -9.79 21.87 -5.35
CA ARG A 80 -10.88 20.90 -5.15
C ARG A 80 -12.22 21.57 -4.84
N LYS A 81 -12.21 22.72 -4.18
CA LYS A 81 -13.39 23.45 -3.70
C LYS A 81 -14.41 22.54 -3.02
N PRO A 82 -13.98 21.73 -2.05
CA PRO A 82 -14.84 20.77 -1.40
C PRO A 82 -15.91 21.48 -0.55
N HIS A 83 -17.14 20.96 -0.54
CA HIS A 83 -18.15 21.36 0.43
C HIS A 83 -17.95 20.67 1.77
N SER A 84 -17.47 19.42 1.74
CA SER A 84 -17.18 18.63 2.92
C SER A 84 -15.86 17.89 2.75
N VAL A 85 -15.10 17.75 3.85
CA VAL A 85 -13.82 17.05 3.90
C VAL A 85 -13.79 16.08 5.08
N ILE A 86 -13.51 14.82 4.80
CA ILE A 86 -13.20 13.83 5.81
C ILE A 86 -11.73 13.97 6.16
N LEU A 87 -11.42 14.30 7.42
CA LEU A 87 -10.07 14.49 7.93
C LEU A 87 -9.72 13.36 8.88
N ALA A 88 -8.62 12.66 8.62
CA ALA A 88 -8.08 11.66 9.52
C ALA A 88 -6.55 11.67 9.50
N MET A 89 -5.95 10.99 10.48
CA MET A 89 -4.51 10.83 10.59
C MET A 89 -4.16 9.39 10.97
N ASP A 90 -2.91 8.98 10.67
CA ASP A 90 -2.33 7.77 11.24
C ASP A 90 -1.93 8.00 12.72
N SER A 91 -1.26 7.04 13.35
CA SER A 91 -0.96 7.13 14.78
C SER A 91 0.22 8.07 15.13
N ARG A 92 0.89 8.70 14.16
CA ARG A 92 2.08 9.53 14.38
C ARG A 92 1.83 10.68 15.34
N PRO A 93 2.77 10.96 16.27
CA PRO A 93 2.59 12.01 17.29
C PRO A 93 2.38 13.41 16.72
N THR A 94 2.98 13.75 15.58
CA THR A 94 2.84 15.06 14.92
C THR A 94 1.47 15.24 14.23
N GLY A 95 0.69 14.17 14.07
CA GLY A 95 -0.62 14.19 13.39
C GLY A 95 -1.58 15.24 13.94
N PRO A 96 -1.83 15.33 15.27
CA PRO A 96 -2.75 16.32 15.84
C PRO A 96 -2.36 17.77 15.54
N ALA A 97 -1.06 18.12 15.59
CA ALA A 97 -0.60 19.47 15.28
C ALA A 97 -0.85 19.84 13.79
N ILE A 98 -0.69 18.87 12.89
CA ILE A 98 -1.00 19.04 11.47
C ILE A 98 -2.51 19.15 11.25
N ALA A 99 -3.31 18.28 11.89
CA ALA A 99 -4.76 18.26 11.76
C ALA A 99 -5.42 19.56 12.26
N ASP A 100 -4.92 20.15 13.33
CA ASP A 100 -5.39 21.45 13.85
C ASP A 100 -5.29 22.53 12.76
N ILE A 101 -4.15 22.63 12.07
CA ILE A 101 -3.93 23.61 11.00
C ILE A 101 -4.86 23.31 9.82
N VAL A 102 -4.95 22.05 9.39
CA VAL A 102 -5.83 21.64 8.29
C VAL A 102 -7.29 22.00 8.61
N CYS A 103 -7.78 21.68 9.81
CA CYS A 103 -9.11 22.07 10.27
C CYS A 103 -9.35 23.57 10.14
N ARG A 104 -8.44 24.41 10.68
CA ARG A 104 -8.61 25.86 10.68
C ARG A 104 -8.70 26.42 9.27
N ILE A 105 -7.82 26.04 8.37
CA ILE A 105 -7.86 26.50 6.98
C ILE A 105 -9.15 26.06 6.28
N LEU A 106 -9.62 24.84 6.49
CA LEU A 106 -10.87 24.37 5.87
C LEU A 106 -12.10 25.08 6.46
N ILE A 107 -12.16 25.26 7.78
CA ILE A 107 -13.26 25.96 8.47
C ILE A 107 -13.34 27.42 8.00
N SER A 108 -12.21 28.12 7.82
CA SER A 108 -12.19 29.52 7.34
C SER A 108 -12.83 29.70 5.96
N HIS A 109 -12.88 28.62 5.18
CA HIS A 109 -13.57 28.57 3.88
C HIS A 109 -15.01 28.00 3.98
N ASN A 110 -15.56 27.84 5.19
CA ASN A 110 -16.89 27.25 5.45
C ASN A 110 -17.02 25.80 4.91
N VAL A 111 -15.94 25.02 4.92
CA VAL A 111 -15.97 23.60 4.59
C VAL A 111 -16.48 22.83 5.80
N ASP A 112 -17.42 21.89 5.59
CA ASP A 112 -17.85 20.94 6.61
C ASP A 112 -16.74 19.92 6.85
N VAL A 113 -16.11 19.93 8.03
CA VAL A 113 -14.99 19.04 8.37
C VAL A 113 -15.46 17.91 9.26
N LYS A 114 -15.39 16.69 8.72
CA LYS A 114 -15.66 15.43 9.42
C LYS A 114 -14.34 14.87 9.96
N HIS A 115 -14.02 15.20 11.21
CA HIS A 115 -12.75 14.84 11.84
C HIS A 115 -12.82 13.48 12.52
N LEU A 116 -12.09 12.47 12.02
CA LEU A 116 -12.08 11.10 12.55
C LEU A 116 -11.01 10.85 13.63
N PHE A 117 -10.08 11.79 13.83
CA PHE A 117 -8.87 11.58 14.62
C PHE A 117 -7.98 10.48 14.00
N ILE A 118 -7.56 9.48 14.80
CA ILE A 118 -6.75 8.37 14.27
C ILE A 118 -7.68 7.35 13.59
N ALA A 119 -7.42 7.10 12.31
CA ALA A 119 -8.13 6.11 11.51
C ALA A 119 -7.16 5.42 10.54
N ALA A 120 -7.38 4.14 10.24
CA ALA A 120 -6.63 3.43 9.22
C ALA A 120 -7.01 3.92 7.81
N ALA A 121 -6.09 3.82 6.85
CA ALA A 121 -6.35 4.22 5.47
C ALA A 121 -7.58 3.51 4.86
N PRO A 122 -7.79 2.19 5.03
CA PRO A 122 -9.02 1.53 4.58
C PRO A 122 -10.29 2.12 5.21
N GLU A 123 -10.22 2.58 6.45
CA GLU A 123 -11.37 3.13 7.17
C GLU A 123 -11.81 4.50 6.62
N ILE A 124 -10.87 5.46 6.48
CA ILE A 124 -11.19 6.76 5.87
C ILE A 124 -11.67 6.60 4.42
N MET A 125 -11.08 5.65 3.69
CA MET A 125 -11.48 5.40 2.30
C MET A 125 -12.85 4.72 2.21
N ALA A 126 -13.21 3.82 3.14
CA ALA A 126 -14.55 3.26 3.23
C ALA A 126 -15.59 4.34 3.51
N TYR A 127 -15.30 5.24 4.45
CA TYR A 127 -16.18 6.37 4.73
C TYR A 127 -16.37 7.24 3.49
N SER A 128 -15.28 7.60 2.81
CA SER A 128 -15.34 8.37 1.56
C SER A 128 -16.03 7.62 0.40
N TYR A 129 -16.03 6.29 0.41
CA TYR A 129 -16.72 5.47 -0.60
C TYR A 129 -18.24 5.62 -0.50
N TYR A 130 -18.79 5.54 0.72
CA TYR A 130 -20.23 5.68 0.94
C TYR A 130 -20.70 7.14 1.02
N HIS A 131 -19.78 8.08 1.29
CA HIS A 131 -20.01 9.53 1.29
C HIS A 131 -19.22 10.19 0.15
N ASN A 132 -19.51 9.80 -1.07
CA ASN A 132 -18.73 10.12 -2.27
C ASN A 132 -18.80 11.59 -2.70
N GLU A 133 -19.65 12.41 -2.09
CA GLU A 133 -19.69 13.87 -2.21
C GLU A 133 -18.53 14.55 -1.46
N SER A 134 -18.00 13.91 -0.42
CA SER A 134 -16.93 14.45 0.41
C SER A 134 -15.55 14.08 -0.16
N ASP A 135 -14.65 15.06 -0.22
CA ASP A 135 -13.22 14.82 -0.40
C ASP A 135 -12.63 14.31 0.91
N PHE A 136 -11.47 13.66 0.88
CA PHE A 136 -10.73 13.37 2.10
C PHE A 136 -9.34 14.00 2.10
N PHE A 137 -8.88 14.33 3.30
CA PHE A 137 -7.53 14.77 3.60
C PHE A 137 -6.95 13.83 4.66
N TYR A 138 -5.99 13.00 4.31
CA TYR A 138 -5.41 12.00 5.19
C TYR A 138 -3.96 12.32 5.53
N ILE A 139 -3.68 12.46 6.82
CA ILE A 139 -2.37 12.83 7.36
C ILE A 139 -1.60 11.55 7.67
N THR A 140 -0.59 11.23 6.86
CA THR A 140 0.22 10.02 7.00
C THR A 140 1.52 10.11 6.20
N ALA A 141 2.53 9.39 6.66
CA ALA A 141 3.71 9.05 5.88
C ALA A 141 3.85 7.54 5.63
N SER A 142 2.76 6.75 5.83
CA SER A 142 2.70 5.30 5.63
C SER A 142 3.82 4.59 6.42
N HIS A 143 4.73 3.90 5.74
CA HIS A 143 5.81 3.10 6.35
C HIS A 143 7.12 3.87 6.62
N ASN A 144 7.17 5.19 6.40
CA ASN A 144 8.36 5.97 6.74
C ASN A 144 8.61 5.99 8.27
N PRO A 145 9.84 6.26 8.74
CA PRO A 145 10.16 6.44 10.16
C PRO A 145 9.20 7.38 10.90
N ILE A 146 9.15 7.31 12.23
CA ILE A 146 8.10 7.92 13.05
C ILE A 146 8.08 9.45 12.99
N GLY A 147 9.23 10.11 12.83
CA GLY A 147 9.35 11.56 12.71
C GLY A 147 8.84 12.13 11.39
N HIS A 148 8.63 11.28 10.38
CA HIS A 148 7.98 11.68 9.13
C HIS A 148 6.47 11.88 9.33
N ASN A 149 5.89 12.73 8.49
CA ASN A 149 4.46 12.81 8.25
C ASN A 149 4.20 13.33 6.83
N GLY A 150 2.94 13.51 6.46
CA GLY A 150 2.61 13.98 5.12
C GLY A 150 1.12 13.97 4.84
N PHE A 151 0.76 14.04 3.54
CA PHE A 151 -0.63 14.19 3.12
C PHE A 151 -0.96 13.26 1.96
N LYS A 152 -2.14 12.66 2.02
CA LYS A 152 -2.81 12.00 0.89
C LYS A 152 -4.18 12.65 0.71
N PHE A 153 -4.58 12.90 -0.54
CA PHE A 153 -5.89 13.46 -0.87
C PHE A 153 -6.66 12.48 -1.72
N GLY A 154 -7.98 12.53 -1.64
CA GLY A 154 -8.79 11.70 -2.50
C GLY A 154 -10.28 11.91 -2.35
N LYS A 155 -11.06 11.04 -3.00
CA LYS A 155 -12.52 11.07 -3.02
C LYS A 155 -13.08 9.72 -3.41
N ALA A 156 -14.31 9.43 -3.02
CA ALA A 156 -15.04 8.23 -3.43
C ALA A 156 -14.23 6.92 -3.21
N GLY A 157 -13.58 6.81 -2.05
CA GLY A 157 -12.88 5.61 -1.60
C GLY A 157 -11.48 5.39 -2.19
N GLY A 158 -10.93 6.35 -2.92
CA GLY A 158 -9.61 6.23 -3.53
C GLY A 158 -8.79 7.50 -3.48
N VAL A 159 -7.45 7.36 -3.52
CA VAL A 159 -6.55 8.51 -3.62
C VAL A 159 -6.75 9.27 -4.93
N ALA A 160 -6.43 10.56 -4.93
CA ALA A 160 -6.52 11.43 -6.09
C ALA A 160 -5.72 10.87 -7.27
N LYS A 161 -6.30 10.95 -8.47
CA LYS A 161 -5.61 10.54 -9.69
C LYS A 161 -4.41 11.44 -9.97
N ALA A 162 -3.43 10.93 -10.70
CA ALA A 162 -2.20 11.66 -10.99
C ALA A 162 -2.43 13.07 -11.57
N GLU A 163 -3.45 13.23 -12.43
CA GLU A 163 -3.81 14.51 -13.02
C GLU A 163 -4.33 15.50 -11.96
N GLU A 164 -5.21 15.04 -11.06
CA GLU A 164 -5.77 15.86 -9.97
C GLU A 164 -4.68 16.25 -8.97
N ALA A 165 -3.84 15.29 -8.57
CA ALA A 165 -2.71 15.54 -7.69
C ALA A 165 -1.74 16.56 -8.29
N THR A 166 -1.48 16.49 -9.61
CA THR A 166 -0.61 17.44 -10.31
C THR A 166 -1.15 18.87 -10.24
N LYS A 167 -2.46 19.08 -10.33
CA LYS A 167 -3.08 20.40 -10.18
C LYS A 167 -2.86 20.98 -8.78
N VAL A 168 -3.09 20.17 -7.73
CA VAL A 168 -2.85 20.60 -6.34
C VAL A 168 -1.37 20.93 -6.11
N ILE A 169 -0.44 20.12 -6.66
CA ILE A 169 1.01 20.36 -6.58
C ILE A 169 1.37 21.68 -7.28
N ALA A 170 0.82 21.96 -8.45
CA ALA A 170 1.07 23.19 -9.18
C ALA A 170 0.54 24.42 -8.42
N SER A 171 -0.67 24.33 -7.87
CA SER A 171 -1.28 25.37 -7.03
C SER A 171 -0.43 25.64 -5.78
N PHE A 172 0.01 24.59 -5.08
CA PHE A 172 0.89 24.70 -3.92
C PHE A 172 2.20 25.44 -4.25
N ARG A 173 2.86 25.09 -5.36
CA ARG A 173 4.09 25.77 -5.80
C ARG A 173 3.85 27.24 -6.15
N THR A 174 2.73 27.53 -6.79
CA THR A 174 2.34 28.92 -7.10
C THR A 174 2.11 29.74 -5.84
N LEU A 175 1.43 29.17 -4.84
CA LEU A 175 1.21 29.84 -3.55
C LEU A 175 2.50 30.06 -2.79
N LEU A 176 3.41 29.09 -2.76
CA LEU A 176 4.72 29.25 -2.10
C LEU A 176 5.57 30.37 -2.69
N ALA A 177 5.37 30.70 -3.97
CA ALA A 177 6.08 31.82 -4.63
C ALA A 177 5.43 33.18 -4.34
N ASP A 178 4.26 33.23 -3.73
CA ASP A 178 3.54 34.45 -3.38
C ASP A 178 4.09 35.03 -2.05
N PRO A 179 4.67 36.26 -2.04
CA PRO A 179 5.22 36.85 -0.82
C PRO A 179 4.17 37.13 0.27
N ASP A 180 2.91 37.26 -0.10
CA ASP A 180 1.81 37.56 0.82
C ASP A 180 1.16 36.32 1.41
N ILE A 181 1.52 35.09 0.94
CA ILE A 181 0.89 33.86 1.38
C ILE A 181 1.02 33.58 2.88
N PRO A 182 2.14 33.89 3.58
CA PRO A 182 2.22 33.69 5.01
C PRO A 182 1.18 34.49 5.78
N LEU A 183 0.96 35.73 5.39
CA LEU A 183 -0.05 36.58 6.02
C LEU A 183 -1.47 36.08 5.73
N LEU A 184 -1.74 35.70 4.49
CA LEU A 184 -3.05 35.16 4.10
C LEU A 184 -3.43 33.94 4.94
N VAL A 185 -2.56 32.91 5.02
CA VAL A 185 -2.90 31.68 5.77
C VAL A 185 -3.00 31.94 7.28
N GLN A 186 -2.24 32.89 7.80
CA GLN A 186 -2.35 33.35 9.19
C GLN A 186 -3.70 34.02 9.46
N GLU A 187 -4.15 34.90 8.58
CA GLU A 187 -5.47 35.56 8.68
C GLU A 187 -6.61 34.52 8.57
N LEU A 188 -6.50 33.56 7.64
CA LEU A 188 -7.48 32.46 7.52
C LEU A 188 -7.56 31.65 8.82
N SER A 189 -6.42 31.24 9.39
CA SER A 189 -6.38 30.49 10.64
C SER A 189 -6.99 31.26 11.81
N ALA A 190 -6.65 32.57 11.93
CA ALA A 190 -7.14 33.43 13.00
C ALA A 190 -8.63 33.77 12.87
N SER A 191 -9.23 33.65 11.68
CA SER A 191 -10.64 33.94 11.43
C SER A 191 -11.61 32.91 11.98
N VAL A 192 -11.11 31.74 12.40
CA VAL A 192 -11.92 30.60 12.83
C VAL A 192 -12.60 30.88 14.17
N ALA A 193 -13.92 30.82 14.19
CA ALA A 193 -14.70 30.92 15.41
C ALA A 193 -14.51 29.69 16.30
N THR A 194 -14.19 29.91 17.57
CA THR A 194 -13.85 28.84 18.52
C THR A 194 -15.01 27.87 18.72
N ASP A 195 -16.26 28.35 18.74
CA ASP A 195 -17.45 27.54 18.91
C ASP A 195 -17.70 26.59 17.72
N ILE A 196 -17.43 27.03 16.51
CA ILE A 196 -17.49 26.17 15.31
C ILE A 196 -16.44 25.06 15.38
N TYR A 197 -15.22 25.43 15.78
CA TYR A 197 -14.15 24.43 15.90
C TYR A 197 -14.42 23.46 17.06
N ASP A 198 -14.87 23.93 18.23
CA ASP A 198 -15.25 23.08 19.35
C ASP A 198 -16.32 22.06 18.96
N ALA A 199 -17.34 22.45 18.18
CA ALA A 199 -18.37 21.54 17.70
C ALA A 199 -17.80 20.41 16.83
N ILE A 200 -16.80 20.68 15.98
CA ILE A 200 -16.12 19.66 15.17
C ILE A 200 -15.32 18.71 16.06
N LEU A 201 -14.59 19.24 17.07
CA LEU A 201 -13.80 18.44 17.99
C LEU A 201 -14.67 17.54 18.88
N GLU A 202 -15.80 18.04 19.34
CA GLU A 202 -16.78 17.28 20.14
C GLU A 202 -17.44 16.15 19.32
N ASN A 203 -17.68 16.38 18.02
CA ASN A 203 -18.29 15.40 17.13
C ASN A 203 -17.30 14.31 16.64
N CYS A 204 -16.01 14.44 16.91
CA CYS A 204 -14.96 13.55 16.42
C CYS A 204 -15.23 12.06 16.72
N GLY A 205 -15.77 11.75 17.91
CA GLY A 205 -16.13 10.38 18.30
C GLY A 205 -17.25 9.79 17.43
N THR A 206 -18.29 10.58 17.16
CA THR A 206 -19.44 10.17 16.33
C THR A 206 -19.02 9.96 14.87
N GLU A 207 -18.19 10.84 14.34
CA GLU A 207 -17.66 10.69 12.97
C GLU A 207 -16.77 9.44 12.86
N LYS A 208 -15.98 9.15 13.90
CA LYS A 208 -15.17 7.94 13.98
C LYS A 208 -16.04 6.67 13.97
N GLU A 209 -17.08 6.61 14.78
CA GLU A 209 -18.03 5.48 14.80
C GLU A 209 -18.72 5.29 13.44
N THR A 210 -19.10 6.37 12.79
CA THR A 210 -19.68 6.33 11.43
C THR A 210 -18.68 5.75 10.42
N ALA A 211 -17.41 6.09 10.54
CA ALA A 211 -16.35 5.56 9.68
C ALA A 211 -16.09 4.06 9.94
N GLU A 212 -16.12 3.62 11.20
CA GLU A 212 -16.00 2.21 11.59
C GLU A 212 -17.16 1.37 11.01
N ILE A 213 -18.39 1.87 11.07
CA ILE A 213 -19.58 1.22 10.45
C ILE A 213 -19.43 1.14 8.92
N ALA A 214 -18.99 2.22 8.28
CA ALA A 214 -18.77 2.24 6.84
C ALA A 214 -17.66 1.25 6.43
N TYR A 215 -16.62 1.14 7.25
CA TYR A 215 -15.53 0.22 6.99
C TYR A 215 -15.96 -1.25 7.17
N GLU A 216 -16.67 -1.58 8.24
CA GLU A 216 -17.25 -2.94 8.41
C GLU A 216 -18.11 -3.32 7.21
N ARG A 217 -18.99 -2.41 6.77
CA ARG A 217 -19.83 -2.62 5.60
C ARG A 217 -18.98 -2.90 4.33
N LEU A 218 -17.94 -2.10 4.07
CA LEU A 218 -17.08 -2.32 2.91
C LEU A 218 -16.35 -3.67 2.97
N VAL A 219 -15.89 -4.08 4.15
CA VAL A 219 -15.29 -5.42 4.36
C VAL A 219 -16.30 -6.52 4.02
N LEU A 220 -17.57 -6.36 4.40
CA LEU A 220 -18.64 -7.31 4.09
C LEU A 220 -19.00 -7.32 2.61
N ASP A 221 -19.11 -6.16 1.95
CA ASP A 221 -19.32 -6.04 0.49
C ASP A 221 -18.20 -6.78 -0.28
N ILE A 222 -16.96 -6.58 0.14
CA ILE A 222 -15.80 -7.27 -0.42
C ILE A 222 -15.86 -8.77 -0.14
N ALA A 223 -16.09 -9.14 1.11
CA ALA A 223 -16.10 -10.55 1.53
C ALA A 223 -17.16 -11.37 0.80
N THR A 224 -18.34 -10.81 0.56
CA THR A 224 -19.47 -11.48 -0.10
C THR A 224 -19.50 -11.31 -1.61
N ASN A 225 -18.72 -10.36 -2.14
CA ASN A 225 -18.85 -9.89 -3.53
C ASN A 225 -20.28 -9.45 -3.85
N SER A 226 -20.91 -8.72 -2.94
CA SER A 226 -22.30 -8.26 -3.00
C SER A 226 -22.49 -7.03 -2.12
N GLU A 227 -23.43 -6.17 -2.46
CA GLU A 227 -23.91 -5.05 -1.63
C GLU A 227 -25.22 -5.39 -0.91
N ASP A 228 -25.71 -6.62 -1.02
CA ASP A 228 -26.97 -7.09 -0.44
C ASP A 228 -26.76 -7.58 1.00
N GLU A 229 -27.32 -6.87 1.96
CA GLU A 229 -27.21 -7.19 3.39
C GLU A 229 -27.77 -8.57 3.77
N ALA A 230 -28.76 -9.08 3.01
CA ALA A 230 -29.25 -10.45 3.24
C ALA A 230 -28.20 -11.51 2.90
N ILE A 231 -27.34 -11.23 1.91
CA ILE A 231 -26.20 -12.09 1.55
C ILE A 231 -25.12 -12.03 2.63
N PHE A 232 -24.88 -10.87 3.24
CA PHE A 232 -23.91 -10.71 4.33
C PHE A 232 -24.24 -11.65 5.49
N GLY A 233 -25.48 -11.58 5.99
CA GLY A 233 -25.94 -12.42 7.11
C GLY A 233 -25.77 -13.91 6.83
N GLY A 234 -26.11 -14.35 5.61
CA GLY A 234 -25.97 -15.74 5.19
C GLY A 234 -24.51 -16.21 5.18
N MET A 235 -23.60 -15.41 4.58
CA MET A 235 -22.18 -15.77 4.53
C MET A 235 -21.52 -15.73 5.91
N ILE A 236 -21.82 -14.74 6.74
CA ILE A 236 -21.28 -14.64 8.10
C ILE A 236 -21.72 -15.84 8.93
N ALA A 237 -23.00 -16.25 8.83
CA ALA A 237 -23.51 -17.44 9.54
C ALA A 237 -22.80 -18.72 9.06
N GLU A 238 -22.58 -18.87 7.75
CA GLU A 238 -21.84 -19.98 7.18
C GLU A 238 -20.38 -20.02 7.67
N LEU A 239 -19.65 -18.88 7.58
CA LEU A 239 -18.29 -18.79 8.09
C LEU A 239 -18.18 -19.10 9.58
N ARG A 240 -19.08 -18.59 10.41
CA ARG A 240 -19.15 -18.91 11.85
C ARG A 240 -19.37 -20.40 12.08
N GLY A 241 -20.24 -21.01 11.29
CA GLY A 241 -20.48 -22.45 11.35
C GLY A 241 -19.23 -23.26 11.00
N ASP A 242 -18.54 -22.89 9.93
CA ASP A 242 -17.29 -23.53 9.51
C ASP A 242 -16.16 -23.34 10.54
N ILE A 243 -16.00 -22.13 11.09
CA ILE A 243 -15.01 -21.81 12.12
C ILE A 243 -15.28 -22.57 13.42
N ALA A 244 -16.54 -22.77 13.78
CA ALA A 244 -16.89 -23.59 14.94
C ALA A 244 -16.44 -25.06 14.79
N HIS A 245 -16.42 -25.59 13.55
CA HIS A 245 -15.94 -26.94 13.25
C HIS A 245 -14.42 -26.98 13.03
N ASN A 246 -13.85 -25.94 12.42
CA ASN A 246 -12.42 -25.78 12.17
C ASN A 246 -11.92 -24.49 12.81
N PRO A 247 -11.65 -24.47 14.12
CA PRO A 247 -11.26 -23.26 14.84
C PRO A 247 -10.00 -22.62 14.26
N ILE A 248 -10.05 -21.30 14.05
CA ILE A 248 -8.96 -20.47 13.58
C ILE A 248 -8.61 -19.44 14.65
N GLY A 249 -7.32 -19.25 14.91
CA GLY A 249 -6.79 -18.22 15.77
C GLY A 249 -5.83 -17.31 15.02
N ILE A 250 -5.85 -16.02 15.33
CA ILE A 250 -5.05 -14.99 14.68
C ILE A 250 -4.30 -14.16 15.70
N VAL A 251 -3.00 -13.94 15.48
CA VAL A 251 -2.17 -12.99 16.22
C VAL A 251 -2.09 -11.69 15.43
N GLY A 252 -2.55 -10.57 16.00
CA GLY A 252 -2.38 -9.22 15.46
C GLY A 252 -1.23 -8.51 16.19
N GLU A 253 -0.11 -8.27 15.52
CA GLU A 253 0.94 -7.40 16.03
C GLU A 253 0.81 -6.05 15.36
N LEU A 254 0.19 -5.07 16.05
CA LEU A 254 -0.26 -3.82 15.44
C LEU A 254 0.80 -2.71 15.44
N ASN A 255 1.92 -2.92 16.13
CA ASN A 255 3.03 -1.95 16.26
C ASN A 255 2.55 -0.51 16.52
N GLY A 256 1.49 -0.34 17.33
CA GLY A 256 0.91 0.96 17.66
C GLY A 256 0.37 1.77 16.49
N SER A 257 0.08 1.12 15.37
CA SER A 257 -0.46 1.73 14.14
C SER A 257 -1.89 2.26 14.31
N ALA A 258 -2.41 2.89 13.26
CA ALA A 258 -3.81 3.35 13.23
C ALA A 258 -4.83 2.21 13.39
N ARG A 259 -4.45 0.97 13.03
CA ARG A 259 -5.31 -0.20 13.20
C ARG A 259 -5.60 -0.56 14.66
N SER A 260 -4.83 -0.05 15.60
CA SER A 260 -5.10 -0.20 17.04
C SER A 260 -6.38 0.54 17.52
N LEU A 261 -6.95 1.40 16.67
CA LEU A 261 -8.26 2.05 16.87
C LEU A 261 -9.25 1.73 15.74
N SER A 262 -9.07 0.62 15.05
CA SER A 262 -9.96 0.18 13.97
C SER A 262 -10.77 -1.06 14.40
N ILE A 263 -11.55 -1.63 13.49
CA ILE A 263 -12.51 -2.69 13.76
C ILE A 263 -11.91 -4.10 13.80
N ASP A 264 -10.60 -4.27 13.60
CA ASP A 264 -9.97 -5.58 13.39
C ASP A 264 -10.34 -6.62 14.43
N LYS A 265 -10.21 -6.27 15.70
CA LYS A 265 -10.47 -7.17 16.82
C LYS A 265 -11.94 -7.57 16.88
N GLU A 266 -12.80 -6.58 16.92
CA GLU A 266 -14.25 -6.76 17.04
C GLU A 266 -14.81 -7.55 15.85
N PHE A 267 -14.32 -7.27 14.65
CA PHE A 267 -14.72 -7.97 13.43
C PHE A 267 -14.28 -9.45 13.44
N LEU A 268 -13.02 -9.73 13.77
CA LEU A 268 -12.51 -11.10 13.82
C LEU A 268 -13.18 -11.93 14.93
N GLU A 269 -13.32 -11.37 16.14
CA GLU A 269 -14.02 -12.02 17.24
C GLU A 269 -15.50 -12.23 16.91
N GLY A 270 -16.12 -11.29 16.20
CA GLY A 270 -17.47 -11.41 15.67
C GLY A 270 -17.66 -12.58 14.70
N LEU A 271 -16.62 -12.99 14.00
CA LEU A 271 -16.61 -14.21 13.17
C LEU A 271 -16.39 -15.50 13.96
N GLY A 272 -16.05 -15.43 15.26
CA GLY A 272 -15.70 -16.58 16.10
C GLY A 272 -14.21 -16.94 16.05
N ILE A 273 -13.38 -16.06 15.54
CA ILE A 273 -11.91 -16.21 15.50
C ILE A 273 -11.34 -15.96 16.90
N ALA A 274 -10.46 -16.84 17.37
CA ALA A 274 -9.66 -16.56 18.57
C ALA A 274 -8.58 -15.53 18.24
N THR A 275 -8.48 -14.47 19.03
CA THR A 275 -7.53 -13.39 18.76
C THR A 275 -6.51 -13.20 19.87
N ARG A 276 -5.28 -12.79 19.51
CA ARG A 276 -4.27 -12.31 20.43
C ARG A 276 -3.63 -11.06 19.82
N PHE A 277 -3.83 -9.89 20.45
CA PHE A 277 -3.26 -8.64 19.97
C PHE A 277 -2.06 -8.21 20.82
N LEU A 278 -1.03 -7.69 20.12
CA LEU A 278 0.19 -7.13 20.69
C LEU A 278 0.35 -5.70 20.19
N ASN A 279 0.92 -4.84 21.04
CA ASN A 279 1.16 -3.43 20.72
C ASN A 279 -0.08 -2.74 20.13
N ASP A 280 -1.25 -3.08 20.68
CA ASP A 280 -2.59 -2.70 20.25
C ASP A 280 -3.07 -1.35 20.79
N ARG A 281 -2.13 -0.51 21.26
CA ARG A 281 -2.39 0.88 21.64
C ARG A 281 -1.72 1.82 20.65
N PRO A 282 -2.41 2.86 20.16
CA PRO A 282 -1.79 3.82 19.26
C PRO A 282 -0.46 4.35 19.81
N ARG A 283 0.54 4.48 18.95
CA ARG A 283 1.90 4.94 19.31
C ARG A 283 2.75 3.97 20.13
N SER A 284 2.28 2.75 20.41
CA SER A 284 3.11 1.69 21.02
C SER A 284 4.02 1.06 19.97
N ILE A 285 4.89 1.86 19.36
CA ILE A 285 5.80 1.45 18.30
C ILE A 285 7.02 0.80 18.93
N VAL A 286 7.33 -0.44 18.56
CA VAL A 286 8.39 -1.27 19.15
C VAL A 286 9.43 -1.75 18.14
N HIS A 287 9.14 -1.59 16.84
CA HIS A 287 10.07 -1.89 15.75
C HIS A 287 9.82 -0.94 14.56
N ALA A 288 10.68 -0.98 13.54
CA ALA A 288 10.50 -0.17 12.33
C ALA A 288 9.12 -0.43 11.68
N ILE A 289 8.53 0.65 11.14
CA ILE A 289 7.14 0.66 10.66
C ILE A 289 6.92 -0.19 9.40
N VAL A 290 7.99 -0.57 8.70
CA VAL A 290 7.90 -1.42 7.49
C VAL A 290 7.49 -2.84 7.88
N PRO A 291 6.33 -3.37 7.44
CA PRO A 291 5.85 -4.69 7.84
C PRO A 291 6.49 -5.81 7.01
N GLU A 292 7.81 -5.90 7.00
CA GLU A 292 8.57 -6.90 6.24
C GLU A 292 9.83 -7.39 6.99
N GLY A 293 10.30 -8.56 6.62
CA GLY A 293 11.54 -9.13 7.10
C GLY A 293 11.61 -9.29 8.62
N GLU A 294 12.63 -8.69 9.22
CA GLU A 294 12.87 -8.78 10.67
C GLU A 294 11.75 -8.16 11.51
N ASN A 295 10.99 -7.21 10.98
CA ASN A 295 9.90 -6.56 11.70
C ASN A 295 8.70 -7.50 11.96
N LEU A 296 8.62 -8.64 11.26
CA LEU A 296 7.59 -9.66 11.51
C LEU A 296 8.02 -10.70 12.56
N GLN A 297 9.26 -10.67 13.05
CA GLN A 297 9.77 -11.68 13.98
C GLN A 297 9.04 -11.69 15.32
N MET A 298 8.55 -10.52 15.81
CA MET A 298 7.76 -10.47 17.03
C MET A 298 6.44 -11.22 16.86
N CYS A 299 5.70 -10.94 15.79
CA CYS A 299 4.47 -11.65 15.44
C CYS A 299 4.72 -13.15 15.23
N ARG A 300 5.81 -13.53 14.56
CA ARG A 300 6.18 -14.93 14.34
C ARG A 300 6.38 -15.69 15.65
N ARG A 301 7.13 -15.12 16.60
CA ARG A 301 7.35 -15.74 17.92
C ARG A 301 6.04 -15.84 18.72
N ALA A 302 5.25 -14.78 18.72
CA ALA A 302 3.96 -14.76 19.39
C ALA A 302 2.98 -15.79 18.81
N LEU A 303 3.02 -16.02 17.49
CA LEU A 303 2.23 -17.08 16.86
C LEU A 303 2.68 -18.47 17.28
N GLU A 304 4.00 -18.73 17.38
CA GLU A 304 4.53 -20.01 17.89
C GLU A 304 4.10 -20.27 19.33
N GLU A 305 4.14 -19.25 20.18
CA GLU A 305 3.69 -19.34 21.57
C GLU A 305 2.19 -19.58 21.66
N ALA A 306 1.38 -18.82 20.90
CA ALA A 306 -0.06 -18.96 20.87
C ALA A 306 -0.47 -20.35 20.34
N HIS A 307 0.19 -20.86 19.31
CA HIS A 307 -0.09 -22.18 18.75
C HIS A 307 0.19 -23.32 19.75
N LYS A 308 1.28 -23.21 20.55
CA LYS A 308 1.57 -24.20 21.61
C LYS A 308 0.50 -24.26 22.68
N GLU A 309 -0.10 -23.11 23.02
CA GLU A 309 -1.19 -23.01 24.00
C GLU A 309 -2.52 -23.48 23.39
N ASN A 310 -2.76 -23.13 22.14
CA ASN A 310 -3.97 -23.45 21.40
C ASN A 310 -3.64 -23.61 19.90
N SER A 311 -3.67 -24.84 19.41
CA SER A 311 -3.32 -25.19 18.02
C SER A 311 -4.24 -24.57 16.95
N SER A 312 -5.31 -23.86 17.33
CA SER A 312 -6.10 -23.08 16.39
C SER A 312 -5.40 -21.83 15.90
N PHE A 313 -4.42 -21.26 16.65
CA PHE A 313 -3.64 -20.12 16.20
C PHE A 313 -2.71 -20.53 15.05
N MET A 314 -3.04 -20.10 13.84
CA MET A 314 -2.34 -20.49 12.62
C MET A 314 -1.95 -19.33 11.71
N LEU A 315 -2.43 -18.14 12.01
CA LEU A 315 -2.14 -16.90 11.27
C LEU A 315 -1.67 -15.81 12.21
N GLY A 316 -0.82 -14.94 11.69
CA GLY A 316 -0.49 -13.65 12.29
C GLY A 316 -0.36 -12.58 11.22
N TYR A 317 -0.51 -11.31 11.58
CA TYR A 317 -0.30 -10.20 10.66
C TYR A 317 0.31 -8.99 11.35
N VAL A 318 1.04 -8.20 10.56
CA VAL A 318 1.70 -6.95 11.00
C VAL A 318 1.38 -5.85 9.98
N PRO A 319 0.69 -4.76 10.36
CA PRO A 319 0.43 -3.63 9.48
C PRO A 319 1.56 -2.60 9.49
N ASP A 320 1.58 -1.70 8.49
CA ASP A 320 2.30 -0.43 8.60
C ASP A 320 1.48 0.62 9.37
N ASN A 321 1.98 1.86 9.49
CA ASN A 321 1.39 2.82 10.43
C ASN A 321 0.01 3.34 10.02
N ASP A 322 -0.25 3.53 8.72
CA ASP A 322 -1.58 3.89 8.22
C ASP A 322 -2.46 2.65 7.93
N GLY A 323 -1.92 1.45 8.11
CA GLY A 323 -2.66 0.19 8.11
C GLY A 323 -3.21 -0.23 6.75
N ASP A 324 -2.65 0.27 5.66
CA ASP A 324 -3.02 -0.16 4.31
C ASP A 324 -2.20 -1.38 3.84
N ARG A 325 -1.02 -1.63 4.43
CA ARG A 325 -0.19 -2.80 4.21
C ARG A 325 -0.29 -3.73 5.40
N GLY A 326 -0.16 -5.03 5.14
CA GLY A 326 -0.09 -6.02 6.20
C GLY A 326 0.47 -7.31 5.64
N ASN A 327 1.62 -7.74 6.17
CA ASN A 327 2.21 -9.00 5.81
C ASN A 327 1.84 -10.09 6.82
N ILE A 328 1.83 -11.32 6.34
CA ILE A 328 1.28 -12.48 7.04
C ILE A 328 2.41 -13.37 7.57
N VAL A 329 2.22 -13.82 8.78
CA VAL A 329 2.93 -14.94 9.37
C VAL A 329 1.97 -16.13 9.43
N TYR A 330 2.43 -17.32 9.17
CA TYR A 330 1.62 -18.54 9.29
C TYR A 330 2.35 -19.64 10.03
N TYR A 331 1.61 -20.53 10.68
CA TYR A 331 2.18 -21.72 11.26
C TYR A 331 2.29 -22.82 10.20
N ASP A 332 3.48 -23.37 10.04
CA ASP A 332 3.76 -24.48 9.13
C ASP A 332 3.76 -25.79 9.93
N GLU A 333 2.71 -26.56 9.78
CA GLU A 333 2.51 -27.81 10.51
C GLU A 333 3.48 -28.91 10.05
N LEU A 334 4.08 -28.77 8.86
CA LEU A 334 5.05 -29.74 8.33
C LEU A 334 6.42 -29.56 8.97
N GLU A 335 6.78 -28.30 9.28
CA GLU A 335 8.05 -27.97 9.90
C GLU A 335 7.92 -27.63 11.39
N ASP A 336 6.69 -27.66 11.93
CA ASP A 336 6.37 -27.39 13.34
C ASP A 336 6.91 -26.02 13.82
N LYS A 337 6.75 -24.98 13.01
CA LYS A 337 7.20 -23.61 13.31
C LYS A 337 6.41 -22.54 12.56
N ALA A 338 6.40 -21.31 13.08
CA ALA A 338 5.85 -20.17 12.35
C ALA A 338 6.84 -19.63 11.30
N LYS A 339 6.32 -19.25 10.15
CA LYS A 339 7.05 -18.70 9.00
C LYS A 339 6.45 -17.39 8.55
N ILE A 340 7.30 -16.53 7.98
CA ILE A 340 6.88 -15.31 7.30
C ILE A 340 6.48 -15.69 5.87
N LEU A 341 5.29 -15.26 5.44
CA LEU A 341 4.84 -15.47 4.07
C LEU A 341 5.39 -14.34 3.18
N GLY A 342 6.07 -14.69 2.11
CA GLY A 342 6.62 -13.70 1.17
C GLY A 342 5.51 -12.91 0.46
N ALA A 343 5.73 -11.61 0.27
CA ALA A 343 4.73 -10.69 -0.28
C ALA A 343 4.14 -11.16 -1.62
N GLN A 344 4.97 -11.62 -2.56
CA GLN A 344 4.54 -12.13 -3.86
C GLN A 344 3.68 -13.41 -3.73
N GLN A 345 4.07 -14.32 -2.81
CA GLN A 345 3.32 -15.55 -2.54
C GLN A 345 1.96 -15.22 -1.87
N LEU A 346 1.94 -14.29 -0.93
CA LEU A 346 0.70 -13.82 -0.30
C LEU A 346 -0.27 -13.27 -1.34
N PHE A 347 0.22 -12.37 -2.21
CA PHE A 347 -0.60 -11.79 -3.27
C PHE A 347 -1.14 -12.87 -4.22
N ALA A 348 -0.31 -13.82 -4.65
CA ALA A 348 -0.72 -14.92 -5.52
C ALA A 348 -1.75 -15.84 -4.85
N LEU A 349 -1.58 -16.11 -3.55
CA LEU A 349 -2.53 -16.92 -2.78
C LEU A 349 -3.89 -16.23 -2.69
N VAL A 350 -3.92 -14.94 -2.32
CA VAL A 350 -5.17 -14.16 -2.25
C VAL A 350 -5.81 -14.03 -3.64
N ALA A 351 -5.01 -13.81 -4.68
CA ALA A 351 -5.51 -13.78 -6.06
C ALA A 351 -6.18 -15.10 -6.45
N ARG A 352 -5.57 -16.25 -6.15
CA ARG A 352 -6.16 -17.57 -6.37
C ARG A 352 -7.49 -17.71 -5.62
N ILE A 353 -7.55 -17.31 -4.35
CA ILE A 353 -8.78 -17.40 -3.54
C ILE A 353 -9.89 -16.54 -4.16
N GLU A 354 -9.63 -15.29 -4.41
CA GLU A 354 -10.64 -14.35 -4.88
C GLU A 354 -11.12 -14.67 -6.31
N LEU A 355 -10.23 -15.11 -7.20
CA LEU A 355 -10.59 -15.53 -8.56
C LEU A 355 -11.36 -16.85 -8.58
N ALA A 356 -10.99 -17.83 -7.73
CA ALA A 356 -11.71 -19.10 -7.63
C ALA A 356 -13.12 -18.95 -7.05
N LEU A 357 -13.32 -18.01 -6.10
CA LEU A 357 -14.60 -17.71 -5.46
C LEU A 357 -15.43 -16.66 -6.22
N SER A 358 -14.85 -16.00 -7.21
CA SER A 358 -15.55 -15.02 -8.03
C SER A 358 -16.71 -15.66 -8.79
N LYS A 359 -17.84 -14.96 -8.85
CA LYS A 359 -18.99 -15.42 -9.66
C LYS A 359 -18.57 -15.48 -11.13
N LYS A 360 -18.71 -16.65 -11.74
CA LYS A 360 -18.51 -16.84 -13.18
C LYS A 360 -19.78 -16.38 -13.90
N ASP A 361 -19.83 -15.08 -14.19
CA ASP A 361 -20.71 -14.58 -15.24
C ASP A 361 -20.02 -14.79 -16.62
N ASN A 362 -20.72 -14.50 -17.70
CA ASN A 362 -20.17 -14.63 -19.05
C ASN A 362 -19.15 -13.51 -19.42
N THR A 363 -18.70 -12.73 -18.45
CA THR A 363 -17.77 -11.62 -18.65
C THR A 363 -16.33 -12.13 -18.57
N ALA A 364 -15.46 -11.63 -19.44
CA ALA A 364 -14.04 -11.94 -19.39
C ALA A 364 -13.44 -11.45 -18.07
N GLN A 365 -12.70 -12.31 -17.38
CA GLN A 365 -12.06 -12.00 -16.10
C GLN A 365 -10.67 -11.42 -16.32
N ALA A 366 -10.29 -10.43 -15.51
CA ALA A 366 -8.95 -9.87 -15.53
C ALA A 366 -8.41 -9.64 -14.10
N ILE A 367 -7.08 -9.66 -13.99
CA ILE A 367 -6.32 -9.20 -12.83
C ILE A 367 -5.40 -8.07 -13.25
N VAL A 368 -5.31 -7.03 -12.42
CA VAL A 368 -4.44 -5.87 -12.69
C VAL A 368 -3.34 -5.80 -11.64
N VAL A 369 -2.07 -5.78 -12.08
CA VAL A 369 -0.91 -5.80 -11.19
C VAL A 369 0.12 -4.76 -11.61
N ASN A 370 1.13 -4.48 -10.75
CA ASN A 370 2.26 -3.65 -11.15
C ASN A 370 3.33 -4.44 -11.92
N GLY A 371 4.24 -3.72 -12.59
CA GLY A 371 5.31 -4.30 -13.41
C GLY A 371 6.14 -5.39 -12.73
N PRO A 372 6.65 -5.19 -11.48
CA PRO A 372 7.48 -6.17 -10.78
C PRO A 372 6.70 -7.30 -10.08
N THR A 373 5.39 -7.36 -10.22
CA THR A 373 4.63 -8.53 -9.75
C THR A 373 5.07 -9.78 -10.50
N SER A 374 5.30 -10.85 -9.76
CA SER A 374 5.83 -12.14 -10.23
C SER A 374 5.03 -12.73 -11.39
N LEU A 375 5.71 -13.47 -12.28
CA LEU A 375 5.08 -14.32 -13.30
C LEU A 375 4.30 -15.51 -12.70
N MET A 376 4.37 -15.72 -11.39
CA MET A 376 3.45 -16.61 -10.67
C MET A 376 1.99 -16.26 -10.97
N ILE A 377 1.68 -14.96 -11.08
CA ILE A 377 0.35 -14.47 -11.42
C ILE A 377 -0.05 -14.83 -12.86
N ASP A 378 0.89 -14.74 -13.81
CA ASP A 378 0.63 -15.09 -15.22
C ASP A 378 0.32 -16.59 -15.37
N THR A 379 1.06 -17.42 -14.64
CA THR A 379 0.80 -18.86 -14.60
C THR A 379 -0.56 -19.17 -14.00
N LEU A 380 -0.89 -18.56 -12.84
CA LEU A 380 -2.21 -18.70 -12.21
C LEU A 380 -3.36 -18.21 -13.10
N ALA A 381 -3.16 -17.07 -13.75
CA ALA A 381 -4.14 -16.47 -14.63
C ALA A 381 -4.44 -17.39 -15.84
N THR A 382 -3.38 -18.00 -16.40
CA THR A 382 -3.52 -18.98 -17.48
C THR A 382 -4.33 -20.20 -17.02
N GLU A 383 -4.03 -20.75 -15.82
CA GLU A 383 -4.77 -21.89 -15.24
C GLU A 383 -6.25 -21.58 -15.03
N LEU A 384 -6.57 -20.34 -14.67
CA LEU A 384 -7.93 -19.88 -14.34
C LEU A 384 -8.69 -19.24 -15.51
N GLY A 385 -8.05 -19.06 -16.67
CA GLY A 385 -8.63 -18.41 -17.84
C GLY A 385 -8.82 -16.89 -17.63
N VAL A 386 -7.90 -16.22 -16.94
CA VAL A 386 -7.94 -14.81 -16.58
C VAL A 386 -6.87 -14.03 -17.34
N THR A 387 -7.17 -12.81 -17.76
CA THR A 387 -6.20 -11.93 -18.44
C THR A 387 -5.43 -11.07 -17.44
N VAL A 388 -4.09 -10.96 -17.61
CA VAL A 388 -3.23 -10.11 -16.76
C VAL A 388 -2.96 -8.78 -17.45
N PHE A 389 -3.20 -7.67 -16.73
CA PHE A 389 -2.82 -6.32 -17.17
C PHE A 389 -1.80 -5.74 -16.19
N ARG A 390 -0.82 -4.96 -16.70
CA ARG A 390 0.24 -4.40 -15.88
C ARG A 390 0.31 -2.88 -15.98
N ALA A 391 0.46 -2.23 -14.81
CA ALA A 391 0.71 -0.79 -14.66
C ALA A 391 2.12 -0.50 -14.11
N GLU A 392 2.51 0.76 -14.13
CA GLU A 392 3.65 1.23 -13.36
C GLU A 392 3.41 1.00 -11.85
N VAL A 393 4.49 0.87 -11.08
CA VAL A 393 4.45 0.81 -9.61
C VAL A 393 3.72 2.03 -9.03
N GLY A 394 2.84 1.78 -8.08
CA GLY A 394 2.03 2.75 -7.37
C GLY A 394 0.54 2.40 -7.38
N GLU A 395 -0.06 2.42 -6.20
CA GLU A 395 -1.48 2.06 -6.00
C GLU A 395 -2.43 2.79 -6.96
N ALA A 396 -2.25 4.10 -7.11
CA ALA A 396 -3.08 4.89 -8.02
C ALA A 396 -3.02 4.42 -9.49
N ASN A 397 -1.87 3.89 -9.93
CA ASN A 397 -1.71 3.38 -11.29
C ASN A 397 -2.48 2.07 -11.50
N VAL A 398 -2.36 1.12 -10.57
CA VAL A 398 -3.08 -0.16 -10.68
C VAL A 398 -4.59 0.03 -10.52
N VAL A 399 -5.04 0.94 -9.64
CA VAL A 399 -6.46 1.30 -9.48
C VAL A 399 -7.00 1.95 -10.76
N SER A 400 -6.28 2.92 -11.32
CA SER A 400 -6.70 3.61 -12.55
C SER A 400 -6.76 2.66 -13.75
N LEU A 401 -5.77 1.76 -13.88
CA LEU A 401 -5.79 0.74 -14.93
C LEU A 401 -6.96 -0.24 -14.73
N ALA A 402 -7.25 -0.66 -13.51
CA ALA A 402 -8.40 -1.53 -13.24
C ALA A 402 -9.73 -0.86 -13.57
N GLU A 403 -9.88 0.45 -13.31
CA GLU A 403 -11.05 1.22 -13.74
C GLU A 403 -11.18 1.24 -15.28
N GLN A 404 -10.05 1.39 -16.00
CA GLN A 404 -10.05 1.36 -17.46
C GLN A 404 -10.41 -0.04 -18.00
N VAL A 405 -9.79 -1.10 -17.47
CA VAL A 405 -10.05 -2.49 -17.87
C VAL A 405 -11.51 -2.89 -17.62
N ARG A 406 -12.12 -2.40 -16.53
CA ARG A 406 -13.57 -2.58 -16.29
C ARG A 406 -14.43 -1.86 -17.36
N LYS A 407 -14.05 -0.64 -17.76
CA LYS A 407 -14.73 0.09 -18.86
C LYS A 407 -14.61 -0.64 -20.20
N ASP A 408 -13.52 -1.38 -20.39
CA ASP A 408 -13.27 -2.19 -21.59
C ASP A 408 -14.04 -3.53 -21.56
N GLY A 409 -14.89 -3.75 -20.53
CA GLY A 409 -15.83 -4.88 -20.45
C GLY A 409 -15.30 -6.09 -19.66
N TYR A 410 -14.19 -5.98 -18.94
CA TYR A 410 -13.70 -7.05 -18.08
C TYR A 410 -14.25 -6.95 -16.65
N THR A 411 -14.41 -8.09 -15.99
CA THR A 411 -14.56 -8.14 -14.54
C THR A 411 -13.17 -8.19 -13.89
N VAL A 412 -12.82 -7.19 -13.10
CA VAL A 412 -11.57 -7.15 -12.33
C VAL A 412 -11.90 -7.31 -10.85
N ARG A 413 -11.82 -8.53 -10.33
CA ARG A 413 -12.11 -8.83 -8.93
C ARG A 413 -10.98 -8.39 -8.01
N ILE A 414 -9.73 -8.67 -8.40
CA ILE A 414 -8.54 -8.39 -7.59
C ILE A 414 -7.50 -7.64 -8.41
N LEU A 415 -6.82 -6.72 -7.76
CA LEU A 415 -5.72 -5.93 -8.29
C LEU A 415 -4.72 -5.64 -7.18
N GLY A 416 -3.53 -5.16 -7.52
CA GLY A 416 -2.57 -4.73 -6.50
C GLY A 416 -1.12 -4.82 -6.92
N GLU A 417 -0.26 -4.78 -5.90
CA GLU A 417 1.19 -4.73 -6.04
C GLU A 417 1.81 -5.93 -5.32
N GLY A 418 1.95 -7.07 -6.02
CA GLY A 418 2.53 -8.29 -5.45
C GLY A 418 3.92 -8.08 -4.83
N SER A 419 4.70 -7.16 -5.38
CA SER A 419 6.03 -6.83 -4.85
C SER A 419 6.02 -6.15 -3.47
N ASN A 420 4.87 -5.60 -3.04
CA ASN A 420 4.73 -4.86 -1.78
C ASN A 420 3.75 -5.53 -0.80
N GLY A 421 3.27 -6.75 -1.10
CA GLY A 421 2.36 -7.50 -0.24
C GLY A 421 0.96 -6.90 -0.11
N GLY A 422 0.51 -6.10 -1.09
CA GLY A 422 -0.78 -5.42 -1.02
C GLY A 422 -1.76 -5.86 -2.09
N ASN A 423 -2.89 -6.46 -1.69
CA ASN A 423 -4.02 -6.70 -2.58
C ASN A 423 -5.13 -5.67 -2.36
N ILE A 424 -5.82 -5.34 -3.43
CA ILE A 424 -7.05 -4.56 -3.45
C ILE A 424 -8.12 -5.44 -4.06
N THR A 425 -9.19 -5.67 -3.32
CA THR A 425 -10.31 -6.49 -3.78
C THR A 425 -11.53 -5.61 -4.03
N HIS A 426 -12.12 -5.72 -5.21
CA HIS A 426 -13.29 -4.91 -5.61
C HIS A 426 -14.47 -5.11 -4.65
N PRO A 427 -15.20 -4.05 -4.26
CA PRO A 427 -15.17 -2.66 -4.75
C PRO A 427 -14.12 -1.74 -4.08
N GLY A 428 -13.31 -2.23 -3.17
CA GLY A 428 -12.24 -1.46 -2.54
C GLY A 428 -11.28 -0.84 -3.55
N LYS A 429 -10.67 0.30 -3.20
CA LYS A 429 -9.68 1.03 -3.99
C LYS A 429 -8.37 1.26 -3.25
N VAL A 430 -8.22 0.65 -2.09
CA VAL A 430 -7.04 0.70 -1.21
C VAL A 430 -6.70 -0.72 -0.77
N ARG A 431 -5.42 -0.97 -0.53
CA ARG A 431 -4.96 -2.22 0.08
C ARG A 431 -5.55 -2.34 1.49
N ASP A 432 -5.84 -3.56 1.92
CA ASP A 432 -6.42 -3.78 3.25
C ASP A 432 -6.04 -5.14 3.82
N PRO A 433 -5.27 -5.16 4.92
CA PRO A 433 -4.93 -6.39 5.65
C PRO A 433 -6.15 -7.19 6.13
N LEU A 434 -7.23 -6.52 6.54
CA LEU A 434 -8.43 -7.22 7.01
C LEU A 434 -9.11 -8.00 5.88
N ASN A 435 -9.19 -7.42 4.69
CA ASN A 435 -9.68 -8.13 3.50
C ASN A 435 -8.78 -9.32 3.12
N THR A 436 -7.45 -9.15 3.27
CA THR A 436 -6.49 -10.25 3.12
C THR A 436 -6.77 -11.39 4.10
N LEU A 437 -6.96 -11.06 5.39
CA LEU A 437 -7.30 -12.04 6.42
C LEU A 437 -8.62 -12.75 6.12
N VAL A 438 -9.66 -12.03 5.71
CA VAL A 438 -10.96 -12.62 5.35
C VAL A 438 -10.81 -13.61 4.20
N SER A 439 -10.01 -13.31 3.18
CA SER A 439 -9.73 -14.25 2.09
C SER A 439 -9.03 -15.53 2.62
N LEU A 440 -8.03 -15.37 3.49
CA LEU A 440 -7.35 -16.51 4.12
C LEU A 440 -8.27 -17.32 5.05
N ILE A 441 -9.15 -16.64 5.81
CA ILE A 441 -10.15 -17.30 6.64
C ILE A 441 -11.11 -18.15 5.79
N LYS A 442 -11.59 -17.62 4.66
CA LYS A 442 -12.43 -18.41 3.72
C LYS A 442 -11.71 -19.68 3.25
N LEU A 443 -10.42 -19.58 2.93
CA LEU A 443 -9.61 -20.73 2.51
C LEU A 443 -9.49 -21.77 3.62
N LEU A 444 -9.27 -21.35 4.86
CA LEU A 444 -8.92 -22.21 5.99
C LEU A 444 -10.15 -22.77 6.73
N SER A 445 -11.30 -22.13 6.59
CA SER A 445 -12.50 -22.47 7.38
C SER A 445 -13.12 -23.81 7.03
N SER A 446 -12.94 -24.30 5.78
CA SER A 446 -13.61 -25.54 5.31
C SER A 446 -12.72 -26.33 4.33
N PRO A 447 -12.61 -27.67 4.51
CA PRO A 447 -11.94 -28.55 3.55
C PRO A 447 -12.56 -28.49 2.14
N GLU A 448 -13.87 -28.27 2.03
CA GLU A 448 -14.58 -28.14 0.75
C GLU A 448 -14.15 -26.88 0.02
N ARG A 449 -14.11 -25.74 0.72
CA ARG A 449 -13.61 -24.48 0.14
C ARG A 449 -12.14 -24.58 -0.21
N PHE A 450 -11.32 -25.16 0.65
CA PHE A 450 -9.91 -25.38 0.36
C PHE A 450 -9.73 -26.16 -0.95
N ARG A 451 -10.47 -27.27 -1.13
CA ARG A 451 -10.44 -28.07 -2.36
C ARG A 451 -10.94 -27.26 -3.58
N ALA A 452 -12.02 -26.52 -3.42
CA ALA A 452 -12.56 -25.69 -4.52
C ALA A 452 -11.57 -24.64 -5.01
N ILE A 453 -10.79 -24.03 -4.09
CA ILE A 453 -9.82 -22.99 -4.39
C ILE A 453 -8.51 -23.56 -4.93
N THR A 454 -8.00 -24.63 -4.32
CA THR A 454 -6.64 -25.16 -4.61
C THR A 454 -6.64 -26.32 -5.61
N GLY A 455 -7.78 -26.95 -5.86
CA GLY A 455 -7.88 -28.18 -6.64
C GLY A 455 -7.35 -29.43 -5.91
N LYS A 456 -6.79 -29.26 -4.69
CA LYS A 456 -6.25 -30.39 -3.90
C LYS A 456 -7.23 -30.87 -2.85
N GLN A 457 -7.35 -32.20 -2.71
CA GLN A 457 -8.10 -32.78 -1.61
C GLN A 457 -7.27 -32.73 -0.32
N VAL A 458 -7.93 -32.34 0.76
CA VAL A 458 -7.45 -32.57 2.13
C VAL A 458 -8.18 -33.80 2.65
N HIS A 459 -7.47 -34.78 3.22
CA HIS A 459 -8.13 -35.90 3.85
C HIS A 459 -9.05 -35.42 4.97
N ALA A 460 -10.18 -36.13 5.18
CA ALA A 460 -11.19 -35.74 6.18
C ALA A 460 -10.62 -35.59 7.61
N SER A 461 -9.47 -36.20 7.89
CA SER A 461 -8.74 -36.06 9.17
C SER A 461 -7.71 -34.95 9.19
N GLU A 462 -7.49 -34.24 8.08
CA GLU A 462 -6.49 -33.17 7.97
C GLU A 462 -7.16 -31.81 7.84
N LYS A 463 -6.62 -30.82 8.55
CA LYS A 463 -7.09 -29.43 8.43
C LYS A 463 -6.49 -28.75 7.19
N PRO A 464 -7.24 -27.82 6.56
CA PRO A 464 -6.67 -26.84 5.64
C PRO A 464 -5.52 -26.06 6.30
N SER A 465 -4.45 -25.78 5.55
CA SER A 465 -3.35 -24.96 6.05
C SER A 465 -2.72 -24.08 4.98
N ILE A 466 -2.06 -23.02 5.39
CA ILE A 466 -1.37 -22.09 4.48
C ILE A 466 -0.20 -22.82 3.79
N ALA A 467 0.57 -23.63 4.50
CA ALA A 467 1.66 -24.41 3.91
C ALA A 467 1.18 -25.30 2.75
N LYS A 468 0.06 -26.02 2.95
CA LYS A 468 -0.57 -26.84 1.90
C LYS A 468 -1.08 -26.00 0.73
N ALA A 469 -1.62 -24.81 0.99
CA ALA A 469 -2.10 -23.91 -0.05
C ALA A 469 -0.94 -23.33 -0.88
N ILE A 470 0.12 -22.87 -0.23
CA ILE A 470 1.35 -22.36 -0.90
C ILE A 470 1.94 -23.43 -1.82
N ALA A 471 1.97 -24.70 -1.38
CA ALA A 471 2.47 -25.82 -2.19
C ALA A 471 1.66 -26.07 -3.47
N THR A 472 0.52 -25.37 -3.67
CA THR A 472 -0.27 -25.41 -4.91
C THR A 472 0.04 -24.23 -5.84
N LEU A 473 0.79 -23.23 -5.39
CA LEU A 473 1.20 -22.11 -6.21
C LEU A 473 2.34 -22.52 -7.15
N PRO A 474 2.47 -21.87 -8.31
CA PRO A 474 3.64 -22.07 -9.16
C PRO A 474 4.91 -21.73 -8.39
N ALA A 475 5.87 -22.67 -8.37
CA ALA A 475 7.13 -22.47 -7.67
C ALA A 475 7.97 -21.38 -8.36
N ARG A 476 8.47 -20.42 -7.58
CA ARG A 476 9.35 -19.35 -8.06
C ARG A 476 10.27 -18.84 -6.95
N THR A 477 11.48 -18.50 -7.34
CA THR A 477 12.45 -17.79 -6.48
C THR A 477 12.48 -16.32 -6.90
N ILE A 478 12.18 -15.40 -5.96
CA ILE A 478 11.88 -14.00 -6.28
C ILE A 478 12.64 -13.06 -5.34
N THR A 479 13.22 -11.99 -5.88
CA THR A 479 13.83 -10.93 -5.07
C THR A 479 12.75 -10.23 -4.22
N GLY A 480 12.95 -10.16 -2.90
CA GLY A 480 12.09 -9.38 -2.01
C GLY A 480 12.19 -7.87 -2.30
N GLY A 481 11.05 -7.18 -2.42
CA GLY A 481 11.02 -5.76 -2.80
C GLY A 481 11.74 -4.81 -1.85
N PHE A 482 11.91 -5.22 -0.59
CA PHE A 482 12.63 -4.46 0.44
C PHE A 482 13.97 -5.09 0.85
N SER A 483 14.42 -6.15 0.15
CA SER A 483 15.73 -6.72 0.41
C SER A 483 16.84 -5.72 0.03
N LYS A 484 17.99 -5.81 0.71
CA LYS A 484 19.17 -5.00 0.38
C LYS A 484 19.64 -5.22 -1.06
N ASP A 485 19.41 -6.42 -1.59
CA ASP A 485 19.79 -6.78 -2.95
C ASP A 485 18.91 -6.15 -4.01
N ALA A 486 17.69 -5.72 -3.64
CA ALA A 486 16.77 -5.00 -4.51
C ALA A 486 17.10 -3.52 -4.67
N VAL A 487 18.05 -2.97 -3.92
CA VAL A 487 18.38 -1.53 -3.93
C VAL A 487 19.79 -1.31 -4.44
N MET A 488 19.95 -0.34 -5.36
CA MET A 488 21.23 0.09 -5.89
C MET A 488 21.34 1.61 -5.83
N ASN A 489 22.45 2.11 -5.27
CA ASN A 489 22.80 3.51 -5.41
C ASN A 489 23.37 3.76 -6.82
N ILE A 490 22.91 4.82 -7.46
CA ILE A 490 23.34 5.27 -8.78
C ILE A 490 23.84 6.70 -8.71
N SER A 491 24.67 7.08 -9.68
CA SER A 491 25.28 8.41 -9.78
C SER A 491 24.54 9.33 -10.74
N THR A 492 23.89 8.76 -11.74
CA THR A 492 23.15 9.56 -12.74
C THR A 492 21.77 9.93 -12.26
N HIS A 493 21.36 11.17 -12.53
CA HIS A 493 19.98 11.63 -12.36
C HIS A 493 19.15 11.48 -13.65
N ASP A 494 19.80 11.18 -14.79
CA ASP A 494 19.14 10.98 -16.07
C ASP A 494 18.79 9.49 -16.27
N HIS A 495 17.62 9.09 -15.73
CA HIS A 495 17.12 7.73 -15.88
C HIS A 495 16.85 7.34 -17.35
N GLY A 496 16.63 8.32 -18.22
CA GLY A 496 16.45 8.07 -19.67
C GLY A 496 17.74 7.61 -20.31
N LYS A 497 18.85 8.29 -20.04
CA LYS A 497 20.19 7.88 -20.50
C LYS A 497 20.59 6.52 -19.92
N LEU A 498 20.36 6.29 -18.62
CA LEU A 498 20.65 5.01 -17.99
C LEU A 498 19.90 3.86 -18.68
N LYS A 499 18.61 4.03 -18.98
CA LYS A 499 17.83 3.00 -19.69
C LYS A 499 18.38 2.72 -21.09
N MET A 500 18.79 3.76 -21.84
CA MET A 500 19.39 3.57 -23.17
C MET A 500 20.73 2.82 -23.11
N ALA A 501 21.59 3.17 -22.16
CA ALA A 501 22.85 2.46 -21.94
C ALA A 501 22.61 1.01 -21.50
N TYR A 502 21.65 0.80 -20.59
CA TYR A 502 21.26 -0.53 -20.13
C TYR A 502 20.80 -1.44 -21.28
N GLU A 503 19.89 -0.96 -22.14
CA GLU A 503 19.38 -1.72 -23.28
C GLU A 503 20.49 -2.14 -24.24
N LYS A 504 21.39 -1.22 -24.55
CA LYS A 504 22.57 -1.49 -25.42
C LYS A 504 23.46 -2.57 -24.80
N LEU A 505 23.80 -2.44 -23.51
CA LEU A 505 24.63 -3.41 -22.80
C LEU A 505 23.92 -4.77 -22.69
N PHE A 506 22.61 -4.78 -22.42
CA PHE A 506 21.84 -6.01 -22.32
C PHE A 506 21.85 -6.81 -23.63
N VAL A 507 21.65 -6.16 -24.77
CA VAL A 507 21.67 -6.84 -26.09
C VAL A 507 23.01 -7.50 -26.34
N ILE A 508 24.12 -6.81 -26.02
CA ILE A 508 25.49 -7.36 -26.19
C ILE A 508 25.69 -8.56 -25.25
N ASP A 509 25.40 -8.38 -23.96
CA ASP A 509 25.57 -9.40 -22.95
C ASP A 509 24.72 -10.64 -23.23
N TYR A 510 23.46 -10.45 -23.67
CA TYR A 510 22.58 -11.56 -24.00
C TYR A 510 23.13 -12.39 -25.16
N ALA A 511 23.65 -11.74 -26.20
CA ALA A 511 24.26 -12.44 -27.34
C ALA A 511 25.49 -13.28 -26.93
N GLU A 512 26.30 -12.75 -25.99
CA GLU A 512 27.48 -13.48 -25.47
C GLU A 512 27.11 -14.61 -24.53
N ARG A 513 25.97 -14.52 -23.80
CA ARG A 513 25.53 -15.49 -22.79
C ARG A 513 24.47 -16.46 -23.30
N SER A 514 23.97 -16.31 -24.51
CA SER A 514 22.81 -17.07 -25.02
C SER A 514 22.98 -18.58 -24.91
N ASP A 515 24.16 -19.11 -25.28
CA ASP A 515 24.46 -20.54 -25.19
C ASP A 515 24.49 -21.06 -23.73
N GLU A 516 25.04 -20.25 -22.82
CA GLU A 516 25.07 -20.57 -21.39
C GLU A 516 23.66 -20.52 -20.79
N LEU A 517 22.88 -19.49 -21.11
CA LEU A 517 21.50 -19.30 -20.63
C LEU A 517 20.60 -20.46 -21.09
N GLU A 518 20.74 -20.84 -22.36
CA GLU A 518 19.98 -21.98 -22.89
C GLU A 518 20.39 -23.30 -22.22
N LYS A 519 21.68 -23.56 -22.10
CA LYS A 519 22.20 -24.81 -21.55
C LYS A 519 21.91 -24.97 -20.05
N ARG A 520 22.06 -23.90 -19.26
CA ARG A 520 21.88 -23.95 -17.79
C ARG A 520 20.44 -23.81 -17.38
N PHE A 521 19.70 -22.90 -18.02
CA PHE A 521 18.38 -22.47 -17.55
C PHE A 521 17.27 -22.67 -18.58
N GLY A 522 17.56 -23.14 -19.79
CA GLY A 522 16.58 -23.30 -20.87
C GLY A 522 16.04 -21.99 -21.43
N ILE A 523 16.71 -20.88 -21.17
CA ILE A 523 16.33 -19.54 -21.67
C ILE A 523 16.81 -19.44 -23.12
N SER A 524 15.87 -19.28 -24.08
CA SER A 524 16.14 -19.25 -25.51
C SER A 524 15.70 -17.96 -26.20
N GLY A 525 14.93 -17.11 -25.50
CA GLY A 525 14.44 -15.85 -26.04
C GLY A 525 14.18 -14.82 -24.94
N TRP A 526 13.91 -13.59 -25.36
CA TRP A 526 13.52 -12.51 -24.48
C TRP A 526 12.69 -11.46 -25.19
N ARG A 527 11.96 -10.66 -24.41
CA ARG A 527 11.33 -9.40 -24.85
C ARG A 527 11.43 -8.35 -23.76
N GLU A 528 11.36 -7.09 -24.16
CA GLU A 528 11.31 -5.96 -23.25
C GLU A 528 9.90 -5.43 -23.11
N GLU A 529 9.50 -5.16 -21.89
CA GLU A 529 8.26 -4.49 -21.53
C GLU A 529 8.57 -3.25 -20.69
N GLN A 530 7.81 -2.18 -20.96
CA GLN A 530 7.90 -0.92 -20.25
C GLN A 530 6.54 -0.51 -19.71
N THR A 531 6.49 -0.13 -18.44
CA THR A 531 5.27 0.36 -17.79
C THR A 531 5.42 1.82 -17.41
N GLU A 532 4.52 2.67 -17.88
CA GLU A 532 4.45 4.11 -17.57
C GLU A 532 3.00 4.48 -17.24
N GLY A 533 2.72 4.84 -15.97
CA GLY A 533 1.36 5.05 -15.50
C GLY A 533 0.51 3.80 -15.71
N ILE A 534 -0.57 3.92 -16.48
CA ILE A 534 -1.48 2.81 -16.84
C ILE A 534 -1.10 2.12 -18.17
N HIS A 535 -0.02 2.54 -18.82
CA HIS A 535 0.37 2.03 -20.14
C HIS A 535 1.49 1.00 -20.03
N GLN A 536 1.30 -0.11 -20.71
CA GLN A 536 2.32 -1.13 -20.95
C GLN A 536 2.65 -1.15 -22.45
N ARG A 537 3.94 -1.17 -22.79
CA ARG A 537 4.43 -1.25 -24.17
C ARG A 537 5.49 -2.33 -24.27
N THR A 538 5.46 -3.09 -25.34
CA THR A 538 6.45 -4.13 -25.63
C THR A 538 7.34 -3.70 -26.77
N GLY A 539 8.65 -3.66 -26.54
CA GLY A 539 9.65 -3.32 -27.52
C GLY A 539 10.86 -2.62 -26.92
N LEU A 540 11.99 -2.73 -27.60
CA LEU A 540 13.29 -2.20 -27.22
C LEU A 540 13.44 -0.74 -27.66
N GLY A 541 13.93 0.09 -26.76
CA GLY A 541 14.41 1.43 -27.07
C GLY A 541 13.44 2.58 -26.79
N PRO A 542 13.88 3.82 -27.03
CA PRO A 542 13.17 5.03 -26.60
C PRO A 542 11.82 5.25 -27.30
N ALA A 543 11.58 4.61 -28.47
CA ALA A 543 10.28 4.69 -29.16
C ALA A 543 9.12 4.10 -28.34
N TYR A 544 9.42 3.24 -27.38
CA TYR A 544 8.44 2.60 -26.49
C TYR A 544 8.27 3.33 -25.16
N ARG A 545 8.89 4.50 -25.00
CA ARG A 545 8.81 5.36 -23.81
C ARG A 545 8.20 6.71 -24.16
N SER A 546 7.28 7.21 -23.31
CA SER A 546 6.74 8.57 -23.40
C SER A 546 7.28 9.47 -22.29
N ALA A 547 7.77 8.87 -21.20
CA ALA A 547 8.32 9.55 -20.03
C ALA A 547 9.63 8.86 -19.60
N PRO A 548 10.76 9.06 -20.29
CA PRO A 548 12.01 8.29 -20.08
C PRO A 548 12.55 8.36 -18.65
N MET A 549 12.26 9.45 -17.92
CA MET A 549 12.66 9.62 -16.51
C MET A 549 11.81 8.79 -15.54
N ARG A 550 10.69 8.22 -15.99
CA ARG A 550 9.71 7.48 -15.18
C ARG A 550 9.58 6.05 -15.68
N GLY A 551 8.71 5.29 -14.99
CA GLY A 551 8.33 3.96 -15.40
C GLY A 551 9.35 2.88 -15.09
N GLY A 552 8.89 1.62 -15.19
CA GLY A 552 9.69 0.42 -15.01
C GLY A 552 10.07 -0.22 -16.36
N LEU A 553 11.26 -0.81 -16.41
CA LEU A 553 11.75 -1.61 -17.53
C LEU A 553 11.89 -3.06 -17.07
N LYS A 554 11.34 -3.99 -17.84
CA LYS A 554 11.28 -5.42 -17.55
C LYS A 554 11.76 -6.21 -18.76
N ILE A 555 12.76 -7.05 -18.58
CA ILE A 555 13.16 -8.05 -19.57
C ILE A 555 12.53 -9.38 -19.14
N ILE A 556 11.69 -9.94 -19.98
CA ILE A 556 11.07 -11.25 -19.77
C ILE A 556 11.77 -12.26 -20.65
N PHE A 557 12.23 -13.34 -20.04
CA PHE A 557 12.87 -14.46 -20.72
C PHE A 557 11.86 -15.55 -21.06
N SER A 558 12.12 -16.27 -22.15
CA SER A 558 11.28 -17.38 -22.60
C SER A 558 12.09 -18.61 -22.95
N ASP A 559 11.44 -19.76 -22.85
CA ASP A 559 11.97 -21.04 -23.32
C ASP A 559 11.87 -21.19 -24.86
N LYS A 560 12.27 -22.35 -25.39
CA LYS A 560 12.19 -22.70 -26.82
C LYS A 560 10.77 -22.72 -27.38
N LEU A 561 9.77 -22.87 -26.52
CA LEU A 561 8.36 -22.90 -26.90
C LEU A 561 7.74 -21.48 -26.86
N GLY A 562 8.50 -20.48 -26.43
CA GLY A 562 8.04 -19.11 -26.25
C GLY A 562 7.27 -18.90 -24.95
N THR A 563 7.36 -19.83 -24.00
CA THR A 563 6.75 -19.69 -22.68
C THR A 563 7.60 -18.80 -21.80
N ASP A 564 6.98 -17.81 -21.16
CA ASP A 564 7.66 -16.91 -20.23
C ASP A 564 8.13 -17.66 -18.99
N THR A 565 9.42 -17.64 -18.75
CA THR A 565 10.03 -18.40 -17.64
C THR A 565 10.53 -17.50 -16.51
N ASP A 566 11.19 -16.40 -16.83
CA ASP A 566 11.86 -15.55 -15.84
C ASP A 566 11.72 -14.09 -16.22
N PHE A 567 12.06 -13.19 -15.29
CA PHE A 567 12.32 -11.81 -15.64
C PHE A 567 13.40 -11.17 -14.78
N ILE A 568 14.00 -10.11 -15.33
CA ILE A 568 14.71 -9.08 -14.59
C ILE A 568 13.99 -7.74 -14.77
N TRP A 569 13.97 -6.93 -13.73
CA TRP A 569 13.22 -5.67 -13.72
C TRP A 569 13.99 -4.57 -13.02
N MET A 570 13.81 -3.33 -13.47
CA MET A 570 14.38 -2.15 -12.83
C MET A 570 13.46 -0.93 -12.89
N ARG A 571 13.62 -0.04 -11.91
CA ARG A 571 12.98 1.28 -11.86
C ARG A 571 13.79 2.25 -11.02
N GLY A 572 13.97 3.48 -11.51
CA GLY A 572 14.54 4.57 -10.71
C GLY A 572 13.54 5.10 -9.69
N SER A 573 14.04 5.53 -8.52
CA SER A 573 13.26 6.34 -7.60
C SER A 573 13.03 7.73 -8.21
N GLY A 574 11.84 8.28 -8.01
CA GLY A 574 11.53 9.66 -8.44
C GLY A 574 12.12 10.73 -7.52
N THR A 575 12.71 10.35 -6.40
CA THR A 575 13.05 11.26 -5.29
C THR A 575 14.46 11.08 -4.74
N GLU A 576 15.08 9.91 -4.99
CA GLU A 576 16.40 9.54 -4.49
C GLU A 576 17.26 8.98 -5.63
N PRO A 577 18.61 9.10 -5.57
CA PRO A 577 19.51 8.54 -6.56
C PRO A 577 19.67 7.02 -6.36
N VAL A 578 18.53 6.31 -6.31
CA VAL A 578 18.49 4.86 -6.15
C VAL A 578 17.68 4.22 -7.26
N TYR A 579 18.13 3.04 -7.66
CA TYR A 579 17.39 2.12 -8.53
C TYR A 579 16.94 0.91 -7.73
N ARG A 580 15.71 0.47 -7.99
CA ARG A 580 15.23 -0.82 -7.54
C ARG A 580 15.37 -1.83 -8.66
N VAL A 581 15.91 -2.99 -8.31
CA VAL A 581 16.14 -4.11 -9.24
C VAL A 581 15.54 -5.38 -8.66
N MET A 582 14.99 -6.22 -9.51
CA MET A 582 14.42 -7.50 -9.09
C MET A 582 14.68 -8.57 -10.15
N ALA A 583 14.77 -9.81 -9.72
CA ALA A 583 14.70 -11.01 -10.54
C ALA A 583 13.57 -11.91 -10.06
N ASP A 584 12.94 -12.61 -10.99
CA ASP A 584 11.93 -13.64 -10.77
C ASP A 584 12.36 -14.86 -11.58
N ALA A 585 12.73 -15.92 -10.90
CA ALA A 585 13.24 -17.14 -11.52
C ALA A 585 12.23 -18.27 -11.43
N TRP A 586 12.12 -19.06 -12.49
CA TRP A 586 11.28 -20.24 -12.55
C TRP A 586 11.77 -21.31 -11.56
N GLY A 587 10.83 -21.88 -10.82
CA GLY A 587 11.09 -22.95 -9.87
C GLY A 587 11.63 -22.48 -8.53
N ASP A 588 11.89 -23.44 -7.65
CA ASP A 588 12.62 -23.24 -6.39
C ASP A 588 14.12 -23.35 -6.69
N ASP A 589 14.65 -22.40 -7.46
CA ASP A 589 16.00 -22.40 -8.02
C ASP A 589 16.76 -21.12 -7.62
N GLN A 590 17.44 -21.19 -6.48
CA GLN A 590 18.23 -20.09 -5.95
C GLN A 590 19.44 -19.76 -6.86
N GLU A 591 20.07 -20.76 -7.48
CA GLU A 591 21.22 -20.53 -8.38
C GLU A 591 20.80 -19.70 -9.61
N ARG A 592 19.66 -20.05 -10.21
CA ARG A 592 19.08 -19.33 -11.35
C ARG A 592 18.73 -17.90 -10.98
N HIS A 593 18.08 -17.72 -9.84
CA HIS A 593 17.71 -16.41 -9.33
C HIS A 593 18.94 -15.53 -9.10
N ASP A 594 19.95 -16.04 -8.40
CA ASP A 594 21.15 -15.29 -8.03
C ASP A 594 21.97 -14.92 -9.28
N TYR A 595 22.01 -15.80 -10.28
CA TYR A 595 22.61 -15.51 -11.57
C TYR A 595 21.92 -14.32 -12.26
N LEU A 596 20.60 -14.36 -12.38
CA LEU A 596 19.81 -13.31 -13.03
C LEU A 596 19.89 -11.98 -12.26
N LEU A 597 19.79 -12.00 -10.94
CA LEU A 597 19.89 -10.80 -10.11
C LEU A 597 21.28 -10.18 -10.16
N THR A 598 22.33 -11.00 -10.10
CA THR A 598 23.72 -10.53 -10.21
C THR A 598 23.98 -9.89 -11.57
N TRP A 599 23.53 -10.51 -12.65
CA TRP A 599 23.62 -9.96 -14.00
C TRP A 599 22.85 -8.64 -14.11
N GLN A 600 21.63 -8.58 -13.60
CA GLN A 600 20.82 -7.36 -13.57
C GLN A 600 21.54 -6.21 -12.85
N ARG A 601 22.11 -6.48 -11.69
CA ARG A 601 22.85 -5.49 -10.90
C ARG A 601 24.11 -5.01 -11.62
N ASP A 602 24.82 -5.89 -12.30
CA ASP A 602 26.00 -5.55 -13.08
C ASP A 602 25.64 -4.66 -14.29
N LEU A 603 24.57 -5.01 -15.01
CA LEU A 603 24.06 -4.20 -16.13
C LEU A 603 23.70 -2.78 -15.68
N VAL A 604 22.97 -2.62 -14.58
CA VAL A 604 22.60 -1.31 -14.04
C VAL A 604 23.84 -0.51 -13.64
N ARG A 605 24.85 -1.15 -12.99
CA ARG A 605 26.09 -0.49 -12.60
C ARG A 605 26.89 0.02 -13.83
N ARG A 606 27.04 -0.80 -14.86
CA ARG A 606 27.74 -0.41 -16.11
C ARG A 606 26.98 0.68 -16.84
N ALA A 607 25.65 0.60 -16.90
CA ALA A 607 24.81 1.61 -17.52
C ALA A 607 24.87 2.96 -16.79
N ASP A 608 24.95 2.97 -15.46
CA ASP A 608 25.14 4.20 -14.68
C ASP A 608 26.49 4.86 -15.01
N LEU A 609 27.58 4.10 -15.08
CA LEU A 609 28.90 4.60 -15.46
C LEU A 609 28.90 5.17 -16.87
N GLU A 610 28.28 4.50 -17.86
CA GLU A 610 28.18 4.97 -19.24
C GLU A 610 27.36 6.26 -19.31
N ALA A 611 26.20 6.32 -18.64
CA ALA A 611 25.33 7.50 -18.59
C ALA A 611 25.99 8.74 -17.96
N VAL A 612 26.92 8.55 -17.02
CA VAL A 612 27.69 9.65 -16.40
C VAL A 612 28.84 10.10 -17.31
N SER A 613 29.48 9.20 -18.06
CA SER A 613 30.62 9.50 -18.91
C SER A 613 30.28 10.24 -20.23
N GLU A 614 29.01 10.19 -20.66
CA GLU A 614 28.49 10.92 -21.84
C GLU A 614 28.12 12.40 -21.57
N LYS A 615 28.77 13.04 -20.60
CA LYS A 615 28.62 14.48 -20.29
C LYS A 615 29.39 15.37 -21.21
#